data_c548bc7e674f82180c4c2e79c1c740b4
#
_entry.id   c548bc7e674f82180c4c2e79c1c740b4
#
_cell.length_a   1.000
_cell.length_b   1.000
_cell.length_c   1.000
_cell.angle_alpha   90.00
_cell.angle_beta   90.00
_cell.angle_gamma   90.00
#
_symmetry.space_group_name_H-M   'P 1'
#
loop_
_entity.id
_entity.type
_entity.pdbx_description
1 polymer ?
#
loop_
_entity_poly.entity_id
_entity_poly.type
_entity_poly.pdbx_seq_one_letter_code
_entity_poly.pdbx_strand_id
1 'polypeptide(L)'
;MGKHLVIAGHGKQPSGRIDYGAEGNGYKENNLTKELCILMDAYAGEEMSFITDHDVYGYREMGIHTGWDSITEIHFNAFNAASYGCEVLIHEDFAADEMDKKLLAVLDTYFVSRGFKKRSTALGNRIE
;
A
#
# COMPACT_ATOMS: atom_id res chain seq x y z
N MET A 1 10.25 -2.50 -20.64
CA MET A 1 9.01 -2.18 -19.89
C MET A 1 9.19 -2.61 -18.44
N GLY A 2 8.76 -1.82 -17.53
CA GLY A 2 8.85 -2.07 -16.09
C GLY A 2 7.92 -3.19 -15.63
N LYS A 3 8.27 -3.82 -14.51
CA LYS A 3 7.39 -4.74 -13.78
C LYS A 3 7.07 -4.14 -12.42
N HIS A 4 5.80 -4.01 -12.12
CA HIS A 4 5.33 -3.37 -10.90
C HIS A 4 4.41 -4.31 -10.13
N LEU A 5 4.67 -4.46 -8.83
CA LEU A 5 3.82 -5.23 -7.93
C LEU A 5 3.01 -4.26 -7.06
N VAL A 6 1.70 -4.47 -7.01
CA VAL A 6 0.79 -3.74 -6.13
C VAL A 6 0.18 -4.70 -5.14
N ILE A 7 0.23 -4.36 -3.87
CA ILE A 7 -0.22 -5.19 -2.76
C ILE A 7 -1.36 -4.49 -2.04
N ALA A 8 -2.45 -5.21 -1.84
CA ALA A 8 -3.53 -4.75 -0.96
C ALA A 8 -3.09 -4.93 0.50
N GLY A 9 -3.01 -3.86 1.26
CA GLY A 9 -2.64 -3.92 2.67
C GLY A 9 -3.67 -4.67 3.51
N HIS A 10 -3.21 -5.38 4.53
CA HIS A 10 -4.00 -6.25 5.40
C HIS A 10 -4.59 -7.47 4.69
N GLY A 11 -5.45 -8.22 5.35
CA GLY A 11 -6.14 -9.36 4.77
C GLY A 11 -5.94 -10.66 5.52
N LYS A 12 -6.04 -11.78 4.80
CA LYS A 12 -5.96 -13.12 5.40
C LYS A 12 -4.55 -13.41 5.93
N GLN A 13 -4.51 -13.82 7.19
CA GLN A 13 -3.29 -14.23 7.89
C GLN A 13 -3.02 -15.73 7.74
N PRO A 14 -1.79 -16.21 8.00
CA PRO A 14 -1.47 -17.64 8.00
C PRO A 14 -2.34 -18.48 8.94
N SER A 15 -2.78 -17.89 10.04
CA SER A 15 -3.70 -18.51 11.01
C SER A 15 -5.13 -18.73 10.48
N GLY A 16 -5.45 -18.18 9.31
CA GLY A 16 -6.81 -18.13 8.76
C GLY A 16 -7.65 -16.96 9.26
N ARG A 17 -7.17 -16.21 10.25
CA ARG A 17 -7.82 -14.97 10.71
C ARG A 17 -7.67 -13.86 9.68
N ILE A 18 -8.58 -12.89 9.73
CA ILE A 18 -8.49 -11.69 8.87
C ILE A 18 -7.94 -10.53 9.70
N ASP A 19 -6.87 -9.91 9.22
CA ASP A 19 -6.46 -8.59 9.68
C ASP A 19 -7.26 -7.57 8.89
N TYR A 20 -8.18 -6.92 9.57
CA TYR A 20 -9.06 -5.93 8.93
C TYR A 20 -8.39 -4.55 8.75
N GLY A 21 -7.27 -4.30 9.42
CA GLY A 21 -6.66 -2.98 9.44
C GLY A 21 -7.52 -1.97 10.20
N ALA A 22 -7.56 -0.74 9.73
CA ALA A 22 -8.41 0.31 10.30
C ALA A 22 -9.89 0.05 10.00
N GLU A 23 -10.75 0.48 10.93
CA GLU A 23 -12.21 0.41 10.77
C GLU A 23 -12.83 1.78 11.05
N GLY A 24 -13.83 2.16 10.27
CA GLY A 24 -14.56 3.41 10.44
C GLY A 24 -15.69 3.58 9.44
N ASN A 25 -16.75 4.26 9.83
CA ASN A 25 -17.90 4.56 8.98
C ASN A 25 -18.53 3.33 8.28
N GLY A 26 -18.46 2.16 8.92
CA GLY A 26 -18.96 0.91 8.35
C GLY A 26 -18.00 0.23 7.38
N TYR A 27 -16.80 0.76 7.16
CA TYR A 27 -15.78 0.19 6.28
C TYR A 27 -14.66 -0.47 7.08
N LYS A 28 -14.06 -1.49 6.46
CA LYS A 28 -12.84 -2.14 6.92
C LYS A 28 -11.74 -1.94 5.89
N GLU A 29 -10.57 -1.55 6.33
CA GLU A 29 -9.45 -1.18 5.45
C GLU A 29 -9.11 -2.28 4.45
N ASN A 30 -9.00 -3.55 4.90
CA ASN A 30 -8.66 -4.66 4.01
C ASN A 30 -9.65 -4.87 2.86
N ASN A 31 -10.94 -4.57 3.07
CA ASN A 31 -11.94 -4.64 2.02
C ASN A 31 -11.74 -3.52 1.00
N LEU A 32 -11.43 -2.32 1.46
CA LEU A 32 -11.17 -1.16 0.61
C LEU A 32 -9.89 -1.33 -0.21
N THR A 33 -8.80 -1.78 0.40
CA THR A 33 -7.54 -2.01 -0.30
C THR A 33 -7.68 -3.08 -1.37
N LYS A 34 -8.36 -4.17 -1.05
CA LYS A 34 -8.64 -5.26 -1.98
C LYS A 34 -9.51 -4.79 -3.15
N GLU A 35 -10.60 -4.09 -2.86
CA GLU A 35 -11.50 -3.56 -3.88
C GLU A 35 -10.78 -2.59 -4.82
N LEU A 36 -9.98 -1.69 -4.27
CA LEU A 36 -9.19 -0.77 -5.08
C LEU A 36 -8.19 -1.49 -5.97
N CYS A 37 -7.46 -2.47 -5.44
CA CYS A 37 -6.52 -3.27 -6.24
C CYS A 37 -7.22 -4.03 -7.37
N ILE A 38 -8.39 -4.60 -7.12
CA ILE A 38 -9.19 -5.28 -8.15
C ILE A 38 -9.62 -4.30 -9.25
N LEU A 39 -10.04 -3.09 -8.88
CA LEU A 39 -10.38 -2.05 -9.83
C LEU A 39 -9.15 -1.61 -10.64
N MET A 40 -8.02 -1.43 -9.99
CA MET A 40 -6.77 -1.08 -10.66
C MET A 40 -6.36 -2.15 -11.67
N ASP A 41 -6.44 -3.43 -11.29
CA ASP A 41 -6.11 -4.55 -12.17
C ASP A 41 -6.95 -4.58 -13.44
N ALA A 42 -8.21 -4.18 -13.36
CA ALA A 42 -9.10 -4.09 -14.51
C ALA A 42 -8.64 -3.05 -15.56
N TYR A 43 -7.85 -2.06 -15.18
CA TYR A 43 -7.33 -1.01 -16.05
C TYR A 43 -5.82 -1.09 -16.29
N ALA A 44 -5.14 -1.95 -15.57
CA ALA A 44 -3.67 -2.08 -15.66
C ALA A 44 -3.24 -2.84 -16.92
N GLY A 45 -2.02 -2.56 -17.35
CA GLY A 45 -1.34 -3.32 -18.40
C GLY A 45 -0.64 -4.56 -17.85
N GLU A 46 -0.03 -5.34 -18.74
CA GLU A 46 0.67 -6.59 -18.40
C GLU A 46 1.90 -6.39 -17.49
N GLU A 47 2.41 -5.18 -17.42
CA GLU A 47 3.53 -4.81 -16.55
C GLU A 47 3.17 -4.74 -15.05
N MET A 48 1.89 -4.75 -14.71
CA MET A 48 1.42 -4.68 -13.33
C MET A 48 0.88 -6.02 -12.86
N SER A 49 1.22 -6.39 -11.65
CA SER A 49 0.69 -7.57 -10.96
C SER A 49 0.16 -7.18 -9.59
N PHE A 50 -0.83 -7.92 -9.10
CA PHE A 50 -1.55 -7.59 -7.86
C PHE A 50 -1.59 -8.78 -6.92
N ILE A 51 -1.44 -8.52 -5.62
CA ILE A 51 -1.70 -9.48 -4.54
C ILE A 51 -2.85 -8.94 -3.72
N THR A 52 -3.97 -9.68 -3.72
CA THR A 52 -5.22 -9.25 -3.06
C THR A 52 -5.84 -10.31 -2.17
N ASP A 53 -5.26 -11.51 -2.11
CA ASP A 53 -5.86 -12.69 -1.48
C ASP A 53 -5.32 -12.98 -0.09
N HIS A 54 -4.25 -12.33 0.32
CA HIS A 54 -3.65 -12.51 1.64
C HIS A 54 -2.86 -11.28 2.09
N ASP A 55 -2.57 -11.20 3.38
CA ASP A 55 -1.71 -10.19 3.97
C ASP A 55 -0.24 -10.57 3.78
N VAL A 56 0.41 -9.96 2.81
CA VAL A 56 1.82 -10.22 2.49
C VAL A 56 2.72 -10.01 3.71
N TYR A 57 2.47 -8.99 4.49
CA TYR A 57 3.22 -8.74 5.72
C TYR A 57 2.98 -9.82 6.77
N GLY A 58 1.72 -10.22 6.98
CA GLY A 58 1.38 -11.27 7.93
C GLY A 58 2.01 -12.62 7.59
N TYR A 59 2.16 -12.91 6.30
CA TYR A 59 2.88 -14.10 5.82
C TYR A 59 4.42 -13.93 5.82
N ARG A 60 4.92 -12.75 6.15
CA ARG A 60 6.36 -12.42 6.13
C ARG A 60 6.99 -12.59 4.75
N GLU A 61 6.25 -12.22 3.73
CA GLU A 61 6.64 -12.42 2.33
C GLU A 61 7.34 -11.21 1.70
N MET A 62 7.42 -10.06 2.37
CA MET A 62 7.95 -8.83 1.75
C MET A 62 9.32 -9.03 1.13
N GLY A 63 10.23 -9.70 1.83
CA GLY A 63 11.59 -9.93 1.36
C GLY A 63 11.73 -10.94 0.22
N ILE A 64 10.67 -11.68 -0.14
CA ILE A 64 10.71 -12.63 -1.24
C ILE A 64 10.24 -12.06 -2.58
N HIS A 65 9.59 -10.92 -2.55
CA HIS A 65 9.11 -10.24 -3.75
C HIS A 65 10.23 -9.44 -4.41
N THR A 66 11.16 -10.15 -5.07
CA THR A 66 12.29 -9.56 -5.77
C THR A 66 12.08 -9.58 -7.28
N GLY A 67 12.87 -8.79 -8.02
CA GLY A 67 12.79 -8.73 -9.48
C GLY A 67 11.70 -7.78 -10.02
N TRP A 68 11.12 -6.97 -9.16
CA TRP A 68 10.19 -5.90 -9.52
C TRP A 68 10.91 -4.55 -9.61
N ASP A 69 10.51 -3.71 -10.53
CA ASP A 69 11.01 -2.33 -10.61
C ASP A 69 10.41 -1.43 -9.55
N SER A 70 9.19 -1.77 -9.10
CA SER A 70 8.59 -1.16 -7.92
C SER A 70 7.63 -2.12 -7.22
N ILE A 71 7.50 -1.93 -5.90
CA ILE A 71 6.50 -2.60 -5.07
C ILE A 71 5.75 -1.50 -4.33
N THR A 72 4.43 -1.50 -4.44
CA THR A 72 3.57 -0.51 -3.78
C THR A 72 2.53 -1.25 -2.96
N GLU A 73 2.47 -0.97 -1.66
CA GLU A 73 1.41 -1.45 -0.78
C GLU A 73 0.40 -0.34 -0.54
N ILE A 74 -0.87 -0.65 -0.67
CA ILE A 74 -1.97 0.31 -0.54
C ILE A 74 -2.63 0.16 0.83
N HIS A 75 -2.79 1.29 1.51
CA HIS A 75 -3.46 1.41 2.81
C HIS A 75 -4.48 2.55 2.82
N PHE A 76 -5.45 2.44 3.70
CA PHE A 76 -6.40 3.50 4.06
C PHE A 76 -6.26 3.79 5.55
N ASN A 77 -5.41 4.76 5.88
CA ASN A 77 -5.10 5.07 7.27
C ASN A 77 -6.30 5.68 8.01
N ALA A 78 -6.46 5.31 9.28
CA ALA A 78 -7.31 6.00 10.22
C ALA A 78 -6.45 6.69 11.28
N PHE A 79 -6.72 7.96 11.53
CA PHE A 79 -6.08 8.71 12.62
C PHE A 79 -7.13 9.37 13.51
N ASN A 80 -7.96 10.21 12.94
CA ASN A 80 -9.12 10.79 13.60
C ASN A 80 -10.16 11.17 12.53
N ALA A 81 -11.36 11.54 12.96
CA ALA A 81 -12.46 11.85 12.03
C ALA A 81 -12.24 13.14 11.20
N ALA A 82 -11.24 13.95 11.53
CA ALA A 82 -10.95 15.21 10.86
C ALA A 82 -9.76 15.14 9.89
N SER A 83 -8.94 14.10 9.98
CA SER A 83 -7.77 13.94 9.11
C SER A 83 -8.15 13.31 7.77
N TYR A 84 -7.68 13.91 6.69
CA TYR A 84 -7.88 13.42 5.33
C TYR A 84 -6.69 13.77 4.44
N GLY A 85 -6.63 13.18 3.27
CA GLY A 85 -5.59 13.41 2.28
C GLY A 85 -4.82 12.14 1.92
N CYS A 86 -3.75 12.28 1.17
CA CYS A 86 -2.88 11.18 0.77
C CYS A 86 -1.43 11.43 1.20
N GLU A 87 -0.69 10.37 1.38
CA GLU A 87 0.74 10.42 1.65
C GLU A 87 1.43 9.21 1.02
N VAL A 88 2.71 9.36 0.70
CA VAL A 88 3.57 8.25 0.27
C VAL A 88 4.57 7.98 1.38
N LEU A 89 4.60 6.76 1.86
CA LEU A 89 5.50 6.31 2.92
C LEU A 89 6.70 5.60 2.28
N ILE A 90 7.89 5.98 2.70
CA ILE A 90 9.15 5.38 2.24
C ILE A 90 9.99 4.99 3.43
N HIS A 91 10.88 4.01 3.24
CA HIS A 91 11.81 3.59 4.29
C HIS A 91 12.75 4.74 4.68
N GLU A 92 13.09 4.86 5.97
CA GLU A 92 13.89 5.96 6.49
C GLU A 92 15.29 6.07 5.89
N ASP A 93 15.86 4.94 5.45
CA ASP A 93 17.20 4.90 4.86
C ASP A 93 17.23 5.31 3.38
N PHE A 94 16.08 5.51 2.76
CA PHE A 94 15.99 5.86 1.33
C PHE A 94 15.45 7.26 1.12
N ALA A 95 15.84 7.85 0.00
CA ALA A 95 15.21 9.07 -0.52
C ALA A 95 14.09 8.68 -1.48
N ALA A 96 13.09 9.55 -1.62
CA ALA A 96 12.06 9.37 -2.62
C ALA A 96 12.69 9.34 -4.03
N ASP A 97 12.41 8.29 -4.78
CA ASP A 97 12.85 8.15 -6.15
C ASP A 97 11.86 8.77 -7.15
N GLU A 98 12.11 8.62 -8.43
CA GLU A 98 11.25 9.20 -9.47
C GLU A 98 9.86 8.54 -9.51
N MET A 99 9.75 7.25 -9.17
CA MET A 99 8.47 6.56 -9.09
C MET A 99 7.64 7.06 -7.90
N ASP A 100 8.26 7.21 -6.73
CA ASP A 100 7.62 7.76 -5.54
C ASP A 100 7.07 9.18 -5.81
N LYS A 101 7.88 10.01 -6.46
CA LYS A 101 7.49 11.39 -6.80
C LYS A 101 6.32 11.43 -7.78
N LYS A 102 6.33 10.56 -8.80
CA LYS A 102 5.23 10.46 -9.76
C LYS A 102 3.95 9.97 -9.08
N LEU A 103 4.05 8.97 -8.22
CA LEU A 103 2.91 8.46 -7.47
C LEU A 103 2.27 9.55 -6.62
N LEU A 104 3.07 10.27 -5.83
CA LEU A 104 2.58 11.37 -5.00
C LEU A 104 1.95 12.48 -5.85
N ALA A 105 2.57 12.84 -6.97
CA ALA A 105 2.05 13.88 -7.87
C ALA A 105 0.68 13.52 -8.46
N VAL A 106 0.46 12.25 -8.82
CA VAL A 106 -0.84 11.78 -9.30
C VAL A 106 -1.87 11.81 -8.18
N LEU A 107 -1.53 11.32 -6.99
CA LEU A 107 -2.43 11.34 -5.83
C LEU A 107 -2.81 12.77 -5.44
N ASP A 108 -1.85 13.72 -5.48
CA ASP A 108 -2.08 15.13 -5.17
C ASP A 108 -3.07 15.82 -6.12
N THR A 109 -3.27 15.26 -7.30
CA THR A 109 -4.29 15.73 -8.24
C THR A 109 -5.71 15.50 -7.73
N TYR A 110 -5.94 14.45 -6.95
CA TYR A 110 -7.27 14.02 -6.48
C TYR A 110 -7.49 14.23 -5.00
N PHE A 111 -6.43 14.28 -4.20
CA PHE A 111 -6.49 14.37 -2.74
C PHE A 111 -5.56 15.47 -2.25
N VAL A 112 -5.83 15.96 -1.04
CA VAL A 112 -4.88 16.87 -0.37
C VAL A 112 -3.59 16.11 -0.07
N SER A 113 -2.48 16.61 -0.61
CA SER A 113 -1.17 15.99 -0.37
C SER A 113 -0.69 16.24 1.06
N ARG A 114 -0.26 15.18 1.71
CA ARG A 114 0.44 15.21 3.01
C ARG A 114 1.94 14.92 2.84
N GLY A 115 2.40 14.84 1.60
CA GLY A 115 3.79 14.66 1.24
C GLY A 115 4.33 13.27 1.50
N PHE A 116 5.66 13.20 1.52
CA PHE A 116 6.39 11.97 1.88
C PHE A 116 6.54 11.85 3.40
N LYS A 117 6.43 10.62 3.90
CA LYS A 117 6.70 10.28 5.29
C LYS A 117 7.76 9.19 5.35
N LYS A 118 8.69 9.36 6.27
CA LYS A 118 9.72 8.36 6.56
C LYS A 118 9.21 7.38 7.62
N ARG A 119 9.47 6.10 7.41
CA ARG A 119 9.11 5.05 8.35
C ARG A 119 10.29 4.11 8.58
N SER A 120 10.44 3.69 9.81
CA SER A 120 11.47 2.76 10.25
C SER A 120 10.86 1.39 10.53
N THR A 121 11.53 0.35 10.08
CA THR A 121 11.18 -1.04 10.43
C THR A 121 11.31 -1.30 11.94
N ALA A 122 12.22 -0.59 12.61
CA ALA A 122 12.38 -0.69 14.07
C ALA A 122 11.15 -0.26 14.87
N LEU A 123 10.28 0.54 14.28
CA LEU A 123 9.01 0.98 14.88
C LEU A 123 7.83 0.09 14.50
N GLY A 124 8.09 -1.08 13.91
CA GLY A 124 7.05 -2.01 13.47
C GLY A 124 6.25 -1.52 12.28
N ASN A 125 6.75 -0.54 11.56
CA ASN A 125 6.11 -0.05 10.34
C ASN A 125 6.39 -0.98 9.17
N ARG A 126 5.40 -1.13 8.31
CA ARG A 126 5.37 -2.09 7.21
C ARG A 126 5.90 -1.53 5.91
N ILE A 127 6.94 -0.72 5.98
CA ILE A 127 7.52 -0.14 4.79
C ILE A 127 8.89 -0.76 4.62
N GLU A 128 9.03 -1.51 3.59
CA GLU A 128 10.20 -2.29 3.26
C GLU A 128 10.57 -2.10 1.79
#